data_23f5f2713a71717a9a4d0814955fbd0e
#
_entry.id   23f5f2713a71717a9a4d0814955fbd0e
#
_cell.length_a   1.000
_cell.length_b   1.000
_cell.length_c   1.000
_cell.angle_alpha   90.00
_cell.angle_beta   90.00
_cell.angle_gamma   90.00
#
_symmetry.space_group_name_H-M   'P 1'
#
loop_
_entity.id
_entity.type
_entity.pdbx_description
1 polymer ?
#
loop_
_entity_poly.entity_id
_entity_poly.type
_entity_poly.pdbx_seq_one_letter_code
_entity_poly.pdbx_strand_id
1 'polypeptide(L)'
;IHYIWFGKGEKNERVKHCIESWKKYLPDYEIIEWNEENFDINYNDFTKNAYANKKWAFVSDVARLWILYNEGGIYMDTDVEVYKSLDPFLNEEGFTGFEDVHYPVTATMGAVKGNPIIKLMLDYYNCIDFNCF
;
A
#
# COMPACT_ATOMS: atom_id res chain seq x y z
N ILE A 1 -3.31 -8.31 5.31
CA ILE A 1 -2.24 -7.61 4.60
C ILE A 1 -2.70 -7.32 3.19
N HIS A 2 -2.58 -6.07 2.80
CA HIS A 2 -2.87 -5.60 1.45
C HIS A 2 -1.57 -5.34 0.69
N TYR A 3 -1.51 -5.76 -0.56
CA TYR A 3 -0.47 -5.35 -1.47
C TYR A 3 -1.05 -5.04 -2.84
N ILE A 4 -0.28 -4.33 -3.67
CA ILE A 4 -0.75 -3.83 -4.95
C ILE A 4 0.17 -4.35 -6.06
N TRP A 5 -0.45 -4.81 -7.16
CA TRP A 5 0.27 -5.23 -8.35
C TRP A 5 -0.47 -4.77 -9.61
N PHE A 6 -0.08 -3.63 -10.16
CA PHE A 6 -0.63 -3.09 -11.40
C PHE A 6 0.19 -3.46 -12.63
N GLY A 7 -0.42 -3.30 -13.80
CA GLY A 7 0.25 -3.48 -15.11
C GLY A 7 0.23 -4.90 -15.63
N LYS A 8 -0.36 -5.86 -14.91
CA LYS A 8 -0.56 -7.25 -15.34
C LYS A 8 0.71 -8.03 -15.67
N GLY A 9 1.88 -7.55 -15.29
CA GLY A 9 3.15 -8.26 -15.45
C GLY A 9 3.30 -9.42 -14.47
N GLU A 10 4.21 -10.33 -14.76
CA GLU A 10 4.57 -11.40 -13.83
C GLU A 10 5.37 -10.86 -12.64
N LYS A 11 5.11 -11.43 -11.47
CA LYS A 11 5.89 -11.14 -10.26
C LYS A 11 7.25 -11.83 -10.37
N ASN A 12 8.33 -11.06 -10.21
CA ASN A 12 9.68 -11.61 -10.19
C ASN A 12 9.96 -12.42 -8.91
N GLU A 13 11.09 -13.12 -8.87
CA GLU A 13 11.46 -13.99 -7.74
C GLU A 13 11.62 -13.22 -6.42
N ARG A 14 12.07 -11.97 -6.46
CA ARG A 14 12.19 -11.12 -5.26
C ARG A 14 10.82 -10.84 -4.64
N VAL A 15 9.84 -10.47 -5.45
CA VAL A 15 8.45 -10.24 -5.01
C VAL A 15 7.86 -11.51 -4.42
N LYS A 16 8.03 -12.64 -5.08
CA LYS A 16 7.55 -13.94 -4.59
C LYS A 16 8.20 -14.28 -3.23
N HIS A 17 9.50 -14.07 -3.11
CA HIS A 17 10.23 -14.29 -1.86
C HIS A 17 9.68 -13.43 -0.71
N CYS A 18 9.43 -12.15 -0.95
CA CYS A 18 8.84 -11.26 0.05
C CYS A 18 7.45 -11.76 0.49
N ILE A 19 6.57 -12.09 -0.44
CA ILE A 19 5.23 -12.63 -0.14
C ILE A 19 5.31 -13.93 0.65
N GLU A 20 6.24 -14.83 0.33
CA GLU A 20 6.45 -16.06 1.11
C GLU A 20 6.90 -15.75 2.55
N SER A 21 7.71 -14.70 2.77
CA SER A 21 8.07 -14.27 4.12
C SER A 21 6.84 -13.82 4.92
N TRP A 22 5.87 -13.15 4.29
CA TRP A 22 4.61 -12.77 4.95
C TRP A 22 3.82 -14.00 5.40
N LYS A 23 3.69 -15.00 4.54
CA LYS A 23 3.02 -16.26 4.88
C LYS A 23 3.71 -16.99 6.03
N LYS A 24 5.04 -16.95 6.06
CA LYS A 24 5.84 -17.61 7.10
C LYS A 24 5.71 -16.95 8.48
N TYR A 25 5.83 -15.61 8.54
CA TYR A 25 5.89 -14.88 9.81
C TYR A 25 4.54 -14.32 10.26
N LEU A 26 3.55 -14.29 9.35
CA LEU A 26 2.20 -13.78 9.57
C LEU A 26 1.16 -14.83 9.10
N PRO A 27 1.22 -16.07 9.62
CA PRO A 27 0.40 -17.17 9.08
C PRO A 27 -1.10 -16.99 9.29
N ASP A 28 -1.51 -16.21 10.29
CA ASP A 28 -2.92 -15.94 10.61
C ASP A 28 -3.47 -14.70 9.90
N TYR A 29 -2.66 -14.03 9.09
CA TYR A 29 -3.07 -12.86 8.34
C TYR A 29 -3.58 -13.25 6.95
N GLU A 30 -4.73 -12.71 6.58
CA GLU A 30 -5.19 -12.77 5.20
C GLU A 30 -4.33 -11.86 4.32
N ILE A 31 -3.91 -12.35 3.14
CA ILE A 31 -3.11 -11.59 2.18
C ILE A 31 -3.99 -11.31 0.96
N ILE A 32 -4.19 -10.03 0.65
CA ILE A 32 -5.08 -9.57 -0.42
C ILE A 32 -4.27 -8.82 -1.47
N GLU A 33 -4.34 -9.29 -2.71
CA GLU A 33 -3.79 -8.59 -3.86
C GLU A 33 -4.81 -7.58 -4.41
N TRP A 34 -4.34 -6.36 -4.63
CA TRP A 34 -5.09 -5.31 -5.31
C TRP A 34 -4.47 -5.05 -6.68
N ASN A 35 -5.32 -4.94 -7.67
CA ASN A 35 -4.94 -4.71 -9.06
C ASN A 35 -6.09 -4.01 -9.80
N GLU A 36 -6.03 -3.98 -11.14
CA GLU A 36 -7.02 -3.33 -11.97
C GLU A 36 -8.44 -3.94 -11.87
N GLU A 37 -8.56 -5.15 -11.32
CA GLU A 37 -9.85 -5.84 -11.20
C GLU A 37 -10.65 -5.40 -9.97
N ASN A 38 -9.97 -4.93 -8.93
CA ASN A 38 -10.61 -4.60 -7.65
C ASN A 38 -10.28 -3.19 -7.12
N PHE A 39 -9.46 -2.43 -7.81
CA PHE A 39 -9.24 -1.00 -7.54
C PHE A 39 -9.59 -0.17 -8.76
N ASP A 40 -10.40 0.88 -8.56
CA ASP A 40 -10.76 1.80 -9.65
C ASP A 40 -9.61 2.76 -9.93
N ILE A 41 -8.89 2.54 -11.02
CA ILE A 41 -7.78 3.40 -11.47
C ILE A 41 -8.24 4.81 -11.86
N ASN A 42 -9.53 5.01 -12.11
CA ASN A 42 -10.14 6.31 -12.39
C ASN A 42 -10.63 7.01 -11.11
N TYR A 43 -10.21 6.55 -9.94
CA TYR A 43 -10.60 7.10 -8.64
C TYR A 43 -10.44 8.63 -8.58
N ASN A 44 -9.32 9.16 -9.07
CA ASN A 44 -9.10 10.59 -9.25
C ASN A 44 -8.22 10.86 -10.48
N ASP A 45 -8.02 12.13 -10.82
CA ASP A 45 -7.20 12.51 -11.97
C ASP A 45 -5.73 12.10 -11.82
N PHE A 46 -5.19 12.12 -10.60
CA PHE A 46 -3.84 11.68 -10.32
C PHE A 46 -3.63 10.20 -10.69
N THR A 47 -4.48 9.31 -10.19
CA THR A 47 -4.38 7.86 -10.48
C THR A 47 -4.62 7.57 -11.95
N LYS A 48 -5.60 8.23 -12.56
CA LYS A 48 -5.91 8.07 -13.99
C LYS A 48 -4.72 8.44 -14.87
N ASN A 49 -4.10 9.59 -14.62
CA ASN A 49 -2.97 10.06 -15.41
C ASN A 49 -1.70 9.25 -15.14
N ALA A 50 -1.45 8.87 -13.90
CA ALA A 50 -0.32 7.99 -13.55
C ALA A 50 -0.44 6.64 -14.23
N TYR A 51 -1.62 6.04 -14.23
CA TYR A 51 -1.87 4.76 -14.91
C TYR A 51 -1.69 4.86 -16.43
N ALA A 52 -2.23 5.90 -17.05
CA ALA A 52 -2.09 6.14 -18.48
C ALA A 52 -0.61 6.26 -18.92
N ASN A 53 0.25 6.77 -18.05
CA ASN A 53 1.69 6.89 -18.25
C ASN A 53 2.48 5.66 -17.76
N LYS A 54 1.81 4.57 -17.37
CA LYS A 54 2.42 3.34 -16.85
C LYS A 54 3.31 3.57 -15.62
N LYS A 55 2.98 4.56 -14.81
CA LYS A 55 3.66 4.89 -13.56
C LYS A 55 2.99 4.19 -12.37
N TRP A 56 3.17 2.88 -12.33
CA TRP A 56 2.49 2.00 -11.37
C TRP A 56 2.76 2.38 -9.91
N ALA A 57 3.98 2.78 -9.59
CA ALA A 57 4.35 3.22 -8.25
C ALA A 57 3.50 4.41 -7.78
N PHE A 58 3.28 5.40 -8.65
CA PHE A 58 2.46 6.58 -8.31
C PHE A 58 0.98 6.22 -8.14
N VAL A 59 0.46 5.28 -8.93
CA VAL A 59 -0.90 4.76 -8.72
C VAL A 59 -1.00 4.08 -7.36
N SER A 60 -0.01 3.27 -7.00
CA SER A 60 0.01 2.56 -5.72
C SER A 60 0.13 3.49 -4.51
N ASP A 61 0.80 4.64 -4.64
CA ASP A 61 0.88 5.65 -3.57
C ASP A 61 -0.50 6.16 -3.14
N VAL A 62 -1.42 6.28 -4.07
CA VAL A 62 -2.81 6.66 -3.77
C VAL A 62 -3.64 5.46 -3.36
N ALA A 63 -3.54 4.37 -4.09
CA ALA A 63 -4.34 3.16 -3.84
C ALA A 63 -4.13 2.60 -2.43
N ARG A 64 -2.89 2.58 -1.91
CA ARG A 64 -2.61 2.13 -0.53
C ARG A 64 -3.38 2.93 0.52
N LEU A 65 -3.50 4.24 0.33
CA LEU A 65 -4.23 5.12 1.23
C LEU A 65 -5.74 4.86 1.15
N TRP A 66 -6.26 4.73 -0.06
CA TRP A 66 -7.66 4.38 -0.28
C TRP A 66 -8.03 3.05 0.36
N ILE A 67 -7.19 2.04 0.19
CA ILE A 67 -7.38 0.70 0.76
C ILE A 67 -7.39 0.76 2.28
N LEU A 68 -6.39 1.39 2.90
CA LEU A 68 -6.32 1.51 4.36
C LEU A 68 -7.48 2.32 4.93
N TYR A 69 -7.90 3.38 4.25
CA TYR A 69 -9.04 4.17 4.71
C TYR A 69 -10.36 3.38 4.65
N ASN A 70 -10.60 2.64 3.58
CA ASN A 70 -11.86 1.94 3.35
C ASN A 70 -11.93 0.55 3.97
N GLU A 71 -10.80 -0.17 4.06
CA GLU A 71 -10.73 -1.54 4.55
C GLU A 71 -10.07 -1.66 5.93
N GLY A 72 -9.13 -0.77 6.24
CA GLY A 72 -8.24 -0.95 7.36
C GLY A 72 -7.26 -2.11 7.15
N GLY A 73 -6.38 -2.32 8.10
CA GLY A 73 -5.39 -3.39 8.06
C GLY A 73 -3.98 -2.88 7.83
N ILE A 74 -3.15 -3.70 7.19
CA ILE A 74 -1.73 -3.41 6.95
C ILE A 74 -1.47 -3.45 5.46
N TYR A 75 -0.87 -2.38 4.93
CA TYR A 75 -0.33 -2.33 3.57
C TYR A 75 1.17 -2.61 3.58
N MET A 76 1.64 -3.38 2.61
CA MET A 76 3.07 -3.62 2.35
C MET A 76 3.39 -3.47 0.87
N ASP A 77 4.49 -2.78 0.57
CA ASP A 77 5.10 -2.83 -0.76
C ASP A 77 5.62 -4.25 -1.06
N THR A 78 5.63 -4.62 -2.33
CA THR A 78 6.00 -5.98 -2.77
C THR A 78 7.48 -6.32 -2.61
N ASP A 79 8.31 -5.36 -2.24
CA ASP A 79 9.74 -5.54 -1.93
C ASP A 79 10.04 -5.50 -0.43
N VAL A 80 9.01 -5.53 0.41
CA VAL A 80 9.13 -5.63 1.87
C VAL A 80 9.22 -7.10 2.29
N GLU A 81 10.31 -7.47 2.95
CA GLU A 81 10.48 -8.79 3.56
C GLU A 81 10.18 -8.71 5.07
N VAL A 82 9.42 -9.70 5.58
CA VAL A 82 9.04 -9.77 6.99
C VAL A 82 9.93 -10.79 7.72
N TYR A 83 10.42 -10.39 8.89
CA TYR A 83 11.26 -11.24 9.76
C TYR A 83 10.64 -11.55 11.12
N LYS A 84 9.59 -10.84 11.50
CA LYS A 84 8.91 -10.98 12.80
C LYS A 84 7.42 -10.71 12.65
N SER A 85 6.63 -11.23 13.60
CA SER A 85 5.20 -10.92 13.67
C SER A 85 4.93 -9.43 13.85
N LEU A 86 3.85 -8.95 13.26
CA LEU A 86 3.31 -7.60 13.42
C LEU A 86 2.21 -7.51 14.48
N ASP A 87 1.90 -8.62 15.17
CA ASP A 87 0.86 -8.65 16.20
C ASP A 87 1.00 -7.55 17.26
N PRO A 88 2.20 -7.16 17.72
CA PRO A 88 2.35 -6.08 18.70
C PRO A 88 1.79 -4.73 18.26
N PHE A 89 1.63 -4.50 16.97
CA PHE A 89 1.13 -3.24 16.42
C PHE A 89 -0.37 -3.24 16.14
N LEU A 90 -1.05 -4.38 16.26
CA LEU A 90 -2.48 -4.51 15.91
C LEU A 90 -3.44 -3.75 16.82
N ASN A 91 -2.99 -3.34 18.00
CA ASN A 91 -3.79 -2.55 18.95
C ASN A 91 -3.67 -1.03 18.72
N GLU A 92 -2.80 -0.61 17.80
CA GLU A 92 -2.61 0.80 17.49
C GLU A 92 -3.66 1.29 16.48
N GLU A 93 -4.05 2.55 16.55
CA GLU A 93 -4.95 3.17 15.58
C GLU A 93 -4.28 3.32 14.20
N GLY A 94 -2.95 3.40 14.20
CA GLY A 94 -2.14 3.41 13.00
C GLY A 94 -0.66 3.33 13.34
N PHE A 95 0.13 2.86 12.38
CA PHE A 95 1.59 2.80 12.47
C PHE A 95 2.22 2.87 11.09
N THR A 96 3.48 3.24 11.05
CA THR A 96 4.31 3.19 9.84
C THR A 96 5.72 2.75 10.18
N GLY A 97 6.47 2.33 9.16
CA GLY A 97 7.89 2.05 9.28
C GLY A 97 8.75 3.27 8.99
N PHE A 98 10.04 3.09 9.17
CA PHE A 98 11.06 4.09 8.82
C PHE A 98 12.00 3.51 7.76
N GLU A 99 12.35 4.33 6.77
CA GLU A 99 13.41 3.98 5.81
C GLU A 99 14.78 4.07 6.48
N ASP A 100 14.95 5.09 7.30
CA ASP A 100 16.09 5.26 8.20
C ASP A 100 15.65 5.91 9.52
N VAL A 101 16.58 6.37 10.34
CA VAL A 101 16.26 6.95 11.65
C VAL A 101 15.48 8.27 11.59
N HIS A 102 15.34 8.88 10.42
CA HIS A 102 14.74 10.21 10.25
C HIS A 102 13.47 10.22 9.40
N TYR A 103 13.31 9.27 8.47
CA TYR A 103 12.27 9.33 7.45
C TYR A 103 11.25 8.21 7.58
N PRO A 104 10.02 8.51 8.03
CA PRO A 104 8.93 7.56 7.94
C PRO A 104 8.58 7.32 6.47
N VAL A 105 8.18 6.09 6.15
CA VAL A 105 7.84 5.68 4.79
C VAL A 105 6.46 5.02 4.72
N THR A 106 5.89 5.01 3.54
CA THR A 106 4.60 4.37 3.28
C THR A 106 4.71 2.94 2.76
N ALA A 107 5.92 2.39 2.70
CA ALA A 107 6.18 1.02 2.25
C ALA A 107 5.55 -0.05 3.15
N THR A 108 5.42 0.26 4.44
CA THR A 108 4.69 -0.57 5.42
C THR A 108 3.89 0.35 6.32
N MET A 109 2.58 0.23 6.27
CA MET A 109 1.65 1.06 7.04
C MET A 109 0.51 0.21 7.57
N GLY A 110 0.10 0.50 8.79
CA GLY A 110 -1.14 -0.04 9.35
C GLY A 110 -2.08 1.09 9.78
N ALA A 111 -3.36 0.88 9.64
CA ALA A 111 -4.37 1.81 10.13
C ALA A 111 -5.71 1.10 10.36
N VAL A 112 -6.48 1.60 11.32
CA VAL A 112 -7.88 1.23 11.45
C VAL A 112 -8.68 1.86 10.30
N LYS A 113 -9.75 1.19 9.89
CA LYS A 113 -10.68 1.72 8.90
C LYS A 113 -11.18 3.10 9.31
N GLY A 114 -11.17 4.05 8.37
CA GLY A 114 -11.63 5.42 8.63
C GLY A 114 -10.64 6.31 9.36
N ASN A 115 -9.36 5.89 9.50
CA ASN A 115 -8.34 6.66 10.18
C ASN A 115 -8.22 8.09 9.58
N PRO A 116 -8.33 9.15 10.39
CA PRO A 116 -8.37 10.53 9.88
C PRO A 116 -7.05 11.01 9.29
N ILE A 117 -5.91 10.47 9.72
CA ILE A 117 -4.59 10.80 9.14
C ILE A 117 -4.48 10.23 7.73
N ILE A 118 -4.92 8.99 7.54
CA ILE A 118 -4.98 8.37 6.21
C ILE A 118 -5.90 9.19 5.29
N LYS A 119 -7.04 9.67 5.81
CA LYS A 119 -7.96 10.53 5.06
C LYS A 119 -7.30 11.83 4.59
N LEU A 120 -6.54 12.49 5.46
CA LEU A 120 -5.79 13.69 5.09
C LEU A 120 -4.77 13.43 3.98
N MET A 121 -4.03 12.33 4.06
CA MET A 121 -3.08 11.93 3.03
C MET A 121 -3.78 11.64 1.70
N LEU A 122 -4.89 10.94 1.73
CA LEU A 122 -5.68 10.60 0.55
C LEU A 122 -6.26 11.87 -0.11
N ASP A 123 -6.81 12.80 0.69
CA ASP A 123 -7.38 14.06 0.21
C ASP A 123 -6.31 14.95 -0.45
N TYR A 124 -5.07 14.88 0.00
CA TYR A 124 -3.96 15.58 -0.65
C TYR A 124 -3.83 15.21 -2.13
N TYR A 125 -3.92 13.92 -2.47
CA TYR A 125 -3.85 13.45 -3.87
C TYR A 125 -5.07 13.83 -4.71
N ASN A 126 -6.19 14.22 -4.11
CA ASN A 126 -7.35 14.74 -4.84
C ASN A 126 -7.13 16.20 -5.30
N CYS A 127 -6.13 16.89 -4.75
CA CYS A 127 -5.84 18.30 -4.97
C CYS A 127 -4.59 18.54 -5.83
N ILE A 128 -3.78 17.53 -6.09
CA ILE A 128 -2.53 17.68 -6.85
C ILE A 128 -2.64 17.06 -8.25
N ASP A 129 -1.89 17.64 -9.18
CA ASP A 129 -1.79 17.14 -10.56
C ASP A 129 -0.58 16.20 -10.68
N PHE A 130 -0.81 15.01 -11.22
CA PHE A 130 0.27 14.06 -11.54
C PHE A 130 1.33 14.66 -12.47
N ASN A 131 0.96 15.55 -13.39
CA ASN A 131 1.90 16.19 -14.31
C ASN A 131 2.94 17.11 -13.61
N CYS A 132 2.80 17.36 -12.31
CA CYS A 132 3.78 18.07 -11.49
C CYS A 132 4.93 17.17 -10.99
N PHE A 133 4.90 15.88 -11.30
CA PHE A 133 5.89 14.89 -10.83
C PHE A 133 6.79 14.34 -11.93
#